data_7e4cf9db2494f77fbf0541bd3957d92b
#
_entry.id   7e4cf9db2494f77fbf0541bd3957d92b
#
_cell.length_a   1.000
_cell.length_b   1.000
_cell.length_c   1.000
_cell.angle_alpha   90.00
_cell.angle_beta   90.00
_cell.angle_gamma   90.00
#
_symmetry.space_group_name_H-M   'P 1'
#
loop_
_entity.id
_entity.type
_entity.pdbx_description
1 polymer ?
#
loop_
_entity_poly.entity_id
_entity_poly.type
_entity_poly.pdbx_seq_one_letter_code
_entity_poly.pdbx_strand_id
1 'polypeptide(L)'
;VSPVGRTKTAPAPGAQVNQQRWAIASCANWEAGFFAAYADLAERGWSGDIDVTVFLGDYIYEYAQNQYSGFGPVRLHAPAHEIVSLADYRTRYGRYRTDPALKNAHAAMPWVVVWDDHEVANNTWRDGAENHDPSEGDYYARRDAAIRAYYEWMPVRPTQASDEGHIYRTFTFGDLVELTIMDLRTYRDVEFWRGGSRQPGDARTMLGSEQYNWLISTLEASSTKWNALGNSVMFSPMRLGAVLQNPATRPIAKALSSNILSSKAEVPSLNELPLNGDQWDGYDFERRRLINTLGRLGKSPIFLTGDIHSEWAHSVSHGGAPIGCEVVCSSVTAPNATDTLKLQPGSPLVRTAVGYLQAANPQLRHCALDSHGYSVVTITDSEVLMEWLRVDNILDPVSPVRPAVALTWRKGAGFTS
;
A
#
# COMPACT_ATOMS: atom_id res chain seq x y z
N VAL A 1 -28.18 7.51 -15.86
CA VAL A 1 -27.49 8.73 -15.45
C VAL A 1 -26.62 8.38 -14.28
N SER A 2 -25.31 8.67 -14.34
CA SER A 2 -24.41 8.48 -13.21
C SER A 2 -24.76 9.46 -12.07
N PRO A 3 -24.47 9.12 -10.80
CA PRO A 3 -24.54 10.08 -9.72
C PRO A 3 -23.67 11.31 -10.03
N VAL A 4 -24.10 12.48 -9.54
CA VAL A 4 -23.29 13.69 -9.60
C VAL A 4 -22.13 13.53 -8.64
N GLY A 5 -20.90 13.69 -9.12
CA GLY A 5 -19.69 13.67 -8.32
C GLY A 5 -19.14 15.09 -8.13
N ARG A 6 -18.34 15.25 -7.09
CA ARG A 6 -17.56 16.46 -6.81
C ARG A 6 -16.11 16.21 -7.18
N THR A 7 -15.46 17.20 -7.75
CA THR A 7 -14.03 17.16 -8.03
C THR A 7 -13.37 18.47 -7.62
N LYS A 8 -12.05 18.44 -7.52
CA LYS A 8 -11.21 19.59 -7.23
C LYS A 8 -10.03 19.58 -8.19
N THR A 9 -9.76 20.72 -8.83
CA THR A 9 -8.56 20.85 -9.66
C THR A 9 -7.33 20.93 -8.79
N ALA A 10 -6.24 20.29 -9.22
CA ALA A 10 -4.94 20.49 -8.57
C ALA A 10 -4.50 21.96 -8.72
N PRO A 11 -3.85 22.52 -7.69
CA PRO A 11 -3.20 23.83 -7.83
C PRO A 11 -2.17 23.81 -8.97
N ALA A 12 -2.09 24.91 -9.71
CA ALA A 12 -1.13 25.00 -10.82
C ALA A 12 0.32 24.83 -10.32
N PRO A 13 1.21 24.17 -11.10
CA PRO A 13 2.63 24.07 -10.74
C PRO A 13 3.23 25.43 -10.38
N GLY A 14 3.97 25.51 -9.28
CA GLY A 14 4.57 26.73 -8.75
C GLY A 14 3.61 27.69 -8.03
N ALA A 15 2.30 27.45 -8.02
CA ALA A 15 1.37 28.22 -7.19
C ALA A 15 1.65 27.97 -5.71
N GLN A 16 1.58 29.02 -4.90
CA GLN A 16 1.75 28.88 -3.45
C GLN A 16 0.60 28.06 -2.85
N VAL A 17 0.95 26.98 -2.16
CA VAL A 17 0.01 26.08 -1.47
C VAL A 17 0.42 25.94 -0.02
N ASN A 18 -0.47 26.31 0.89
CA ASN A 18 -0.18 26.25 2.32
C ASN A 18 -0.34 24.85 2.91
N GLN A 19 -1.27 24.06 2.37
CA GLN A 19 -1.61 22.74 2.87
C GLN A 19 -2.22 21.87 1.78
N GLN A 20 -1.94 20.57 1.86
CA GLN A 20 -2.67 19.50 1.19
C GLN A 20 -3.07 18.45 2.23
N ARG A 21 -4.30 17.94 2.13
CA ARG A 21 -4.81 16.91 3.03
C ARG A 21 -5.35 15.72 2.24
N TRP A 22 -4.65 14.58 2.34
CA TRP A 22 -4.89 13.40 1.52
C TRP A 22 -5.33 12.22 2.39
N ALA A 23 -6.35 11.50 1.94
CA ALA A 23 -6.67 10.18 2.48
C ALA A 23 -5.82 9.13 1.78
N ILE A 24 -5.22 8.22 2.54
CA ILE A 24 -4.42 7.10 2.06
C ILE A 24 -5.14 5.83 2.44
N ALA A 25 -5.50 5.02 1.46
CA ALA A 25 -6.26 3.78 1.67
C ALA A 25 -5.78 2.68 0.71
N SER A 26 -5.96 1.42 1.11
CA SER A 26 -5.66 0.24 0.31
C SER A 26 -6.41 -0.99 0.85
N CYS A 27 -6.33 -2.11 0.13
CA CYS A 27 -6.66 -3.45 0.65
C CYS A 27 -8.11 -3.59 1.10
N ALA A 28 -9.04 -3.42 0.15
CA ALA A 28 -10.48 -3.47 0.38
C ALA A 28 -11.06 -4.83 -0.01
N ASN A 29 -11.01 -5.82 0.88
CA ASN A 29 -11.58 -7.13 0.61
C ASN A 29 -13.09 -7.15 0.84
N TRP A 30 -13.86 -7.48 -0.21
CA TRP A 30 -15.31 -7.54 -0.20
C TRP A 30 -15.87 -8.56 0.78
N GLU A 31 -15.25 -9.74 0.87
CA GLU A 31 -15.75 -10.83 1.72
C GLU A 31 -15.43 -10.63 3.19
N ALA A 32 -14.31 -9.96 3.49
CA ALA A 32 -13.81 -9.87 4.85
C ALA A 32 -14.54 -8.84 5.72
N GLY A 33 -15.18 -7.82 5.11
CA GLY A 33 -15.85 -6.78 5.88
C GLY A 33 -16.74 -5.85 5.06
N PHE A 34 -17.49 -5.02 5.77
CA PHE A 34 -18.25 -3.91 5.20
C PHE A 34 -17.39 -2.66 5.09
N PHE A 35 -17.71 -1.78 4.16
CA PHE A 35 -16.90 -0.62 3.83
C PHE A 35 -17.26 0.63 4.64
N ALA A 36 -17.39 0.51 5.98
CA ALA A 36 -17.63 1.63 6.87
C ALA A 36 -16.56 2.73 6.75
N ALA A 37 -15.29 2.35 6.49
CA ALA A 37 -14.22 3.31 6.23
C ALA A 37 -14.52 4.22 5.03
N TYR A 38 -15.13 3.69 3.96
CA TYR A 38 -15.51 4.52 2.81
C TYR A 38 -16.70 5.42 3.08
N ALA A 39 -17.58 5.06 4.03
CA ALA A 39 -18.66 5.94 4.43
C ALA A 39 -18.13 7.20 5.15
N ASP A 40 -17.21 7.04 6.12
CA ASP A 40 -16.52 8.15 6.78
C ASP A 40 -15.68 8.97 5.80
N LEU A 41 -14.94 8.30 4.92
CA LEU A 41 -14.17 8.97 3.87
C LEU A 41 -15.04 9.83 2.96
N ALA A 42 -16.23 9.35 2.59
CA ALA A 42 -17.18 10.11 1.79
C ALA A 42 -17.67 11.36 2.53
N GLU A 43 -18.02 11.25 3.82
CA GLU A 43 -18.44 12.39 4.65
C GLU A 43 -17.35 13.46 4.70
N ARG A 44 -16.09 13.07 4.92
CA ARG A 44 -14.95 14.00 4.91
C ARG A 44 -14.70 14.63 3.55
N GLY A 45 -14.91 13.87 2.47
CA GLY A 45 -14.82 14.41 1.11
C GLY A 45 -15.90 15.46 0.85
N TRP A 46 -17.16 15.16 1.19
CA TRP A 46 -18.27 16.10 1.02
C TRP A 46 -18.13 17.36 1.88
N SER A 47 -17.60 17.25 3.10
CA SER A 47 -17.30 18.41 3.94
C SER A 47 -16.12 19.26 3.43
N GLY A 48 -15.32 18.71 2.53
CA GLY A 48 -14.09 19.37 2.03
C GLY A 48 -12.90 19.22 2.96
N ASP A 49 -12.97 18.31 3.93
CA ASP A 49 -11.88 17.99 4.85
C ASP A 49 -10.71 17.28 4.14
N ILE A 50 -10.99 16.52 3.07
CA ILE A 50 -10.00 15.79 2.26
C ILE A 50 -9.96 16.38 0.85
N ASP A 51 -8.74 16.64 0.35
CA ASP A 51 -8.50 17.16 -1.00
C ASP A 51 -8.53 16.07 -2.06
N VAL A 52 -7.93 14.90 -1.76
CA VAL A 52 -7.81 13.76 -2.67
C VAL A 52 -7.65 12.46 -1.89
N THR A 53 -8.17 11.38 -2.43
CA THR A 53 -7.85 10.02 -1.98
C THR A 53 -6.71 9.46 -2.83
N VAL A 54 -5.64 9.01 -2.19
CA VAL A 54 -4.56 8.21 -2.81
C VAL A 54 -4.81 6.75 -2.44
N PHE A 55 -5.21 5.96 -3.44
CA PHE A 55 -5.55 4.55 -3.25
C PHE A 55 -4.42 3.68 -3.79
N LEU A 56 -3.81 2.90 -2.91
CA LEU A 56 -2.52 2.24 -3.14
C LEU A 56 -2.64 0.75 -3.43
N GLY A 57 -3.68 0.35 -4.16
CA GLY A 57 -3.85 -1.02 -4.63
C GLY A 57 -4.73 -1.91 -3.75
N ASP A 58 -4.95 -3.13 -4.23
CA ASP A 58 -5.89 -4.09 -3.63
C ASP A 58 -7.31 -3.53 -3.53
N TYR A 59 -7.73 -2.88 -4.61
CA TYR A 59 -9.11 -2.41 -4.71
C TYR A 59 -10.10 -3.55 -4.86
N ILE A 60 -9.67 -4.65 -5.49
CA ILE A 60 -10.36 -5.93 -5.58
C ILE A 60 -9.42 -7.06 -5.13
N TYR A 61 -9.98 -8.24 -4.90
CA TYR A 61 -9.23 -9.47 -4.65
C TYR A 61 -9.68 -10.55 -5.63
N GLU A 62 -8.75 -11.32 -6.18
CA GLU A 62 -8.99 -12.29 -7.25
C GLU A 62 -9.60 -13.61 -6.79
N TYR A 63 -9.46 -13.95 -5.52
CA TYR A 63 -9.82 -15.24 -4.95
C TYR A 63 -11.28 -15.67 -5.21
N ALA A 64 -11.50 -16.97 -5.24
CA ALA A 64 -12.84 -17.57 -5.18
C ALA A 64 -13.52 -17.29 -3.82
N GLN A 65 -14.82 -17.47 -3.77
CA GLN A 65 -15.59 -17.31 -2.53
C GLN A 65 -15.02 -18.15 -1.39
N ASN A 66 -14.99 -17.61 -0.19
CA ASN A 66 -14.54 -18.23 1.07
C ASN A 66 -13.04 -18.55 1.16
N GLN A 67 -12.21 -18.13 0.21
CA GLN A 67 -10.78 -18.43 0.26
C GLN A 67 -9.97 -17.43 1.09
N TYR A 68 -10.38 -16.14 1.09
CA TYR A 68 -9.62 -15.08 1.77
C TYR A 68 -10.55 -14.08 2.48
N SER A 69 -11.16 -14.48 3.58
CA SER A 69 -12.18 -13.70 4.29
C SER A 69 -11.95 -13.52 5.80
N GLY A 70 -10.80 -13.93 6.34
CA GLY A 70 -10.46 -13.74 7.74
C GLY A 70 -11.42 -14.50 8.70
N PHE A 71 -12.38 -13.79 9.27
CA PHE A 71 -13.37 -14.37 10.19
C PHE A 71 -14.49 -15.17 9.49
N GLY A 72 -14.51 -15.18 8.17
CA GLY A 72 -15.55 -15.74 7.32
C GLY A 72 -16.27 -14.65 6.52
N PRO A 73 -16.89 -15.01 5.37
CA PRO A 73 -17.43 -14.00 4.47
C PRO A 73 -18.68 -13.33 5.06
N VAL A 74 -18.69 -11.99 5.08
CA VAL A 74 -19.88 -11.20 5.42
C VAL A 74 -20.80 -11.00 4.21
N ARG A 75 -20.20 -11.11 3.00
CA ARG A 75 -20.87 -10.97 1.69
C ARG A 75 -20.02 -11.66 0.62
N LEU A 76 -20.65 -12.39 -0.29
CA LEU A 76 -19.92 -13.23 -1.23
C LEU A 76 -19.43 -12.47 -2.45
N HIS A 77 -18.25 -12.84 -2.95
CA HIS A 77 -17.71 -12.38 -4.22
C HIS A 77 -18.61 -12.76 -5.42
N ALA A 78 -18.50 -12.02 -6.50
CA ALA A 78 -18.96 -12.40 -7.82
C ALA A 78 -17.84 -12.14 -8.84
N PRO A 79 -17.56 -13.07 -9.72
CA PRO A 79 -18.09 -14.44 -9.76
C PRO A 79 -17.67 -15.26 -8.53
N ALA A 80 -18.22 -16.46 -8.37
CA ALA A 80 -17.94 -17.32 -7.22
C ALA A 80 -16.56 -18.00 -7.28
N HIS A 81 -16.04 -18.18 -8.48
CA HIS A 81 -14.71 -18.74 -8.75
C HIS A 81 -13.64 -17.65 -8.73
N GLU A 82 -12.39 -18.06 -8.71
CA GLU A 82 -11.25 -17.17 -8.89
C GLU A 82 -11.31 -16.50 -10.27
N ILE A 83 -10.95 -15.21 -10.32
CA ILE A 83 -11.04 -14.44 -11.54
C ILE A 83 -9.76 -14.57 -12.38
N VAL A 84 -9.95 -14.95 -13.66
CA VAL A 84 -8.85 -15.14 -14.61
C VAL A 84 -9.13 -14.41 -15.93
N SER A 85 -10.39 -14.43 -16.39
CA SER A 85 -10.77 -13.81 -17.65
C SER A 85 -11.17 -12.34 -17.51
N LEU A 86 -11.13 -11.58 -18.62
CA LEU A 86 -11.61 -10.20 -18.65
C LEU A 86 -13.06 -10.06 -18.15
N ALA A 87 -13.92 -11.04 -18.49
CA ALA A 87 -15.31 -11.04 -18.03
C ALA A 87 -15.42 -11.20 -16.52
N ASP A 88 -14.53 -12.01 -15.91
CA ASP A 88 -14.49 -12.22 -14.46
C ASP A 88 -14.02 -10.95 -13.75
N TYR A 89 -12.92 -10.33 -14.19
CA TYR A 89 -12.43 -9.06 -13.63
C TYR A 89 -13.50 -7.97 -13.70
N ARG A 90 -14.17 -7.81 -14.82
CA ARG A 90 -15.29 -6.85 -14.97
C ARG A 90 -16.43 -7.14 -14.02
N THR A 91 -16.78 -8.41 -13.82
CA THR A 91 -17.80 -8.84 -12.86
C THR A 91 -17.39 -8.52 -11.43
N ARG A 92 -16.13 -8.76 -11.08
CA ARG A 92 -15.56 -8.46 -9.75
C ARG A 92 -15.59 -6.95 -9.47
N TYR A 93 -15.10 -6.11 -10.37
CA TYR A 93 -15.21 -4.65 -10.24
C TYR A 93 -16.67 -4.21 -10.14
N GLY A 94 -17.55 -4.75 -10.98
CA GLY A 94 -18.99 -4.48 -10.93
C GLY A 94 -19.58 -4.81 -9.56
N ARG A 95 -19.17 -5.93 -8.96
CA ARG A 95 -19.59 -6.34 -7.62
C ARG A 95 -19.18 -5.32 -6.56
N TYR A 96 -17.94 -4.89 -6.53
CA TYR A 96 -17.45 -3.87 -5.59
C TYR A 96 -18.19 -2.55 -5.76
N ARG A 97 -18.44 -2.14 -7.00
CA ARG A 97 -19.17 -0.91 -7.35
C ARG A 97 -20.68 -0.95 -7.02
N THR A 98 -21.21 -2.08 -6.53
CA THR A 98 -22.57 -2.10 -5.95
C THR A 98 -22.62 -1.49 -4.56
N ASP A 99 -21.48 -1.40 -3.83
CA ASP A 99 -21.43 -0.86 -2.47
C ASP A 99 -21.78 0.64 -2.45
N PRO A 100 -22.76 1.09 -1.64
CA PRO A 100 -23.16 2.49 -1.58
C PRO A 100 -22.09 3.42 -1.02
N ALA A 101 -21.34 2.96 0.02
CA ALA A 101 -20.30 3.76 0.66
C ALA A 101 -19.13 3.99 -0.30
N LEU A 102 -18.69 2.94 -1.02
CA LEU A 102 -17.64 3.04 -2.02
C LEU A 102 -18.06 3.98 -3.18
N LYS A 103 -19.28 3.86 -3.70
CA LYS A 103 -19.81 4.79 -4.72
C LYS A 103 -19.80 6.23 -4.24
N ASN A 104 -20.24 6.44 -3.00
CA ASN A 104 -20.30 7.78 -2.41
C ASN A 104 -18.90 8.37 -2.19
N ALA A 105 -17.92 7.56 -1.74
CA ALA A 105 -16.53 7.99 -1.61
C ALA A 105 -15.93 8.42 -2.96
N HIS A 106 -16.18 7.67 -4.04
CA HIS A 106 -15.76 8.07 -5.39
C HIS A 106 -16.47 9.35 -5.89
N ALA A 107 -17.72 9.58 -5.45
CA ALA A 107 -18.45 10.78 -5.85
C ALA A 107 -18.00 12.02 -5.05
N ALA A 108 -17.47 11.87 -3.86
CA ALA A 108 -17.21 12.95 -2.92
C ALA A 108 -15.94 13.77 -3.24
N MET A 109 -14.92 13.15 -3.88
CA MET A 109 -13.62 13.79 -4.13
C MET A 109 -12.84 13.08 -5.24
N PRO A 110 -11.76 13.70 -5.79
CA PRO A 110 -10.85 13.06 -6.74
C PRO A 110 -10.10 11.87 -6.09
N TRP A 111 -9.82 10.84 -6.91
CA TRP A 111 -8.99 9.71 -6.54
C TRP A 111 -7.75 9.62 -7.43
N VAL A 112 -6.60 9.44 -6.83
CA VAL A 112 -5.36 9.03 -7.49
C VAL A 112 -5.12 7.59 -7.10
N VAL A 113 -5.08 6.69 -8.09
CA VAL A 113 -5.10 5.26 -7.87
C VAL A 113 -3.90 4.58 -8.52
N VAL A 114 -3.46 3.47 -7.95
CA VAL A 114 -2.52 2.52 -8.54
C VAL A 114 -2.99 1.12 -8.18
N TRP A 115 -2.63 0.14 -9.00
CA TRP A 115 -2.80 -1.26 -8.62
C TRP A 115 -1.71 -1.73 -7.65
N ASP A 116 -2.02 -2.81 -6.93
CA ASP A 116 -1.04 -3.69 -6.33
C ASP A 116 -1.16 -5.08 -6.98
N ASP A 117 -0.92 -6.16 -6.28
CA ASP A 117 -0.92 -7.49 -6.89
C ASP A 117 -2.33 -8.05 -7.12
N HIS A 118 -3.25 -7.86 -6.18
CA HIS A 118 -4.59 -8.45 -6.25
C HIS A 118 -5.48 -7.91 -7.37
N GLU A 119 -5.12 -6.81 -7.99
CA GLU A 119 -5.74 -6.39 -9.25
C GLU A 119 -5.47 -7.36 -10.39
N VAL A 120 -4.38 -8.16 -10.29
CA VAL A 120 -4.04 -9.27 -11.20
C VAL A 120 -4.18 -10.60 -10.46
N ALA A 121 -3.25 -10.93 -9.57
CA ALA A 121 -3.25 -12.10 -8.70
C ALA A 121 -2.17 -11.97 -7.62
N ASN A 122 -2.38 -12.57 -6.47
CA ASN A 122 -1.49 -12.52 -5.31
C ASN A 122 -0.01 -12.66 -5.68
N ASN A 123 0.80 -11.75 -5.15
CA ASN A 123 2.24 -11.66 -5.38
C ASN A 123 2.65 -11.65 -6.86
N THR A 124 1.92 -10.91 -7.70
CA THR A 124 2.26 -10.68 -9.11
C THR A 124 3.65 -10.05 -9.27
N TRP A 125 4.41 -10.54 -10.24
CA TRP A 125 5.63 -9.93 -10.77
C TRP A 125 5.55 -9.83 -12.31
N ARG A 126 6.58 -9.30 -12.96
CA ARG A 126 6.60 -9.08 -14.41
C ARG A 126 6.13 -10.28 -15.23
N ASP A 127 6.59 -11.47 -14.88
CA ASP A 127 6.45 -12.68 -15.70
C ASP A 127 5.56 -13.77 -15.06
N GLY A 128 4.87 -13.46 -13.96
CA GLY A 128 4.03 -14.45 -13.25
C GLY A 128 3.38 -13.89 -11.98
N ALA A 129 2.70 -14.77 -11.26
CA ALA A 129 2.13 -14.49 -9.95
C ALA A 129 2.21 -15.74 -9.05
N GLU A 130 2.16 -15.56 -7.73
CA GLU A 130 2.05 -16.70 -6.81
C GLU A 130 0.75 -17.44 -7.02
N ASN A 131 -0.34 -16.69 -7.13
CA ASN A 131 -1.68 -17.22 -7.35
C ASN A 131 -2.00 -17.28 -8.85
N HIS A 132 -1.15 -17.99 -9.61
CA HIS A 132 -1.39 -18.34 -10.99
C HIS A 132 -0.80 -19.71 -11.31
N ASP A 133 -1.67 -20.67 -11.62
CA ASP A 133 -1.29 -22.03 -12.02
C ASP A 133 -1.34 -22.16 -13.56
N PRO A 134 -0.42 -22.89 -14.19
CA PRO A 134 -0.45 -23.14 -15.64
C PRO A 134 -1.79 -23.70 -16.19
N SER A 135 -2.58 -24.36 -15.37
CA SER A 135 -3.93 -24.86 -15.74
C SER A 135 -4.94 -23.72 -15.96
N GLU A 136 -4.67 -22.52 -15.47
CA GLU A 136 -5.49 -21.31 -15.65
C GLU A 136 -5.22 -20.60 -16.98
N GLY A 137 -4.25 -21.10 -17.73
CA GLY A 137 -3.87 -20.57 -19.05
C GLY A 137 -2.60 -19.72 -19.03
N ASP A 138 -2.48 -18.83 -20.02
CA ASP A 138 -1.32 -17.96 -20.14
C ASP A 138 -1.40 -16.78 -19.15
N TYR A 139 -0.35 -16.61 -18.35
CA TYR A 139 -0.24 -15.52 -17.38
C TYR A 139 -0.35 -14.13 -18.04
N TYR A 140 0.29 -13.93 -19.17
CA TYR A 140 0.24 -12.61 -19.84
C TYR A 140 -1.17 -12.27 -20.32
N ALA A 141 -1.93 -13.27 -20.78
CA ALA A 141 -3.34 -13.07 -21.15
C ALA A 141 -4.19 -12.69 -19.92
N ARG A 142 -3.95 -13.33 -18.76
CA ARG A 142 -4.60 -12.97 -17.49
C ARG A 142 -4.22 -11.55 -17.05
N ARG A 143 -2.94 -11.22 -17.05
CA ARG A 143 -2.44 -9.89 -16.70
C ARG A 143 -3.03 -8.80 -17.57
N ASP A 144 -3.05 -8.99 -18.89
CA ASP A 144 -3.58 -8.02 -19.84
C ASP A 144 -5.10 -7.84 -19.68
N ALA A 145 -5.83 -8.92 -19.38
CA ALA A 145 -7.25 -8.87 -19.05
C ALA A 145 -7.52 -8.06 -17.76
N ALA A 146 -6.71 -8.27 -16.73
CA ALA A 146 -6.77 -7.57 -15.45
C ALA A 146 -6.49 -6.07 -15.61
N ILE A 147 -5.39 -5.72 -16.29
CA ILE A 147 -4.99 -4.33 -16.56
C ILE A 147 -6.07 -3.62 -17.39
N ARG A 148 -6.62 -4.28 -18.42
CA ARG A 148 -7.70 -3.72 -19.20
C ARG A 148 -8.94 -3.45 -18.35
N ALA A 149 -9.36 -4.38 -17.51
CA ALA A 149 -10.48 -4.17 -16.60
C ALA A 149 -10.21 -3.01 -15.63
N TYR A 150 -8.98 -2.90 -15.12
CA TYR A 150 -8.58 -1.79 -14.26
C TYR A 150 -8.78 -0.44 -14.95
N TYR A 151 -8.29 -0.26 -16.17
CA TYR A 151 -8.47 0.99 -16.91
C TYR A 151 -9.93 1.29 -17.28
N GLU A 152 -10.78 0.27 -17.42
CA GLU A 152 -12.22 0.45 -17.66
C GLU A 152 -12.98 0.91 -16.40
N TRP A 153 -12.54 0.51 -15.20
CA TRP A 153 -13.28 0.70 -13.96
C TRP A 153 -12.70 1.77 -13.02
N MET A 154 -11.40 2.04 -13.12
CA MET A 154 -10.72 2.96 -12.21
C MET A 154 -10.53 4.35 -12.84
N PRO A 155 -10.51 5.44 -12.02
CA PRO A 155 -10.41 6.81 -12.52
C PRO A 155 -8.95 7.14 -12.90
N VAL A 156 -8.41 6.42 -13.86
CA VAL A 156 -7.05 6.58 -14.36
C VAL A 156 -7.05 6.56 -15.89
N ARG A 157 -6.14 7.29 -16.48
CA ARG A 157 -5.88 7.27 -17.93
C ARG A 157 -4.47 6.76 -18.17
N PRO A 158 -4.24 5.86 -19.14
CA PRO A 158 -2.90 5.51 -19.54
C PRO A 158 -2.16 6.78 -20.00
N THR A 159 -0.87 6.86 -19.69
CA THR A 159 -0.07 8.07 -19.94
C THR A 159 0.22 8.33 -21.43
N GLN A 160 0.03 7.33 -22.27
CA GLN A 160 0.15 7.46 -23.74
C GLN A 160 -1.05 6.82 -24.45
N ALA A 161 -1.39 7.38 -25.60
CA ALA A 161 -2.42 6.82 -26.49
C ALA A 161 -1.94 5.56 -27.25
N SER A 162 -0.67 5.17 -27.10
CA SER A 162 -0.13 3.90 -27.61
C SER A 162 -0.48 2.76 -26.65
N ASP A 163 -0.64 1.56 -27.17
CA ASP A 163 -1.05 0.35 -26.44
C ASP A 163 -0.10 -0.09 -25.31
N GLU A 164 0.98 0.64 -25.07
CA GLU A 164 2.01 0.43 -24.05
C GLU A 164 1.95 1.45 -22.90
N GLY A 165 0.79 2.09 -22.67
CA GLY A 165 0.62 3.07 -21.59
C GLY A 165 0.87 2.47 -20.21
N HIS A 166 1.75 3.13 -19.43
CA HIS A 166 2.08 2.75 -18.06
C HIS A 166 1.22 3.50 -17.04
N ILE A 167 1.07 2.94 -15.81
CA ILE A 167 0.29 3.56 -14.74
C ILE A 167 1.13 4.54 -13.91
N TYR A 168 2.46 4.39 -13.89
CA TYR A 168 3.32 5.30 -13.13
C TYR A 168 3.29 6.72 -13.72
N ARG A 169 3.10 7.70 -12.85
CA ARG A 169 2.86 9.09 -13.25
C ARG A 169 3.06 10.05 -12.08
N THR A 170 3.12 11.37 -12.36
CA THR A 170 3.24 12.42 -11.36
C THR A 170 2.07 13.39 -11.37
N PHE A 171 1.81 13.97 -10.20
CA PHE A 171 0.90 15.09 -9.99
C PHE A 171 1.58 16.14 -9.14
N THR A 172 1.60 17.39 -9.61
CA THR A 172 2.19 18.51 -8.86
C THR A 172 1.08 19.33 -8.21
N PHE A 173 1.20 19.56 -6.90
CA PHE A 173 0.27 20.37 -6.12
C PHE A 173 0.97 21.67 -5.70
N GLY A 174 0.95 22.64 -6.62
CA GLY A 174 1.60 23.93 -6.44
C GLY A 174 3.12 23.84 -6.27
N ASP A 175 3.65 24.60 -5.31
CA ASP A 175 5.04 24.58 -4.87
C ASP A 175 5.27 23.60 -3.69
N LEU A 176 4.19 23.02 -3.15
CA LEU A 176 4.22 22.28 -1.90
C LEU A 176 4.68 20.83 -2.06
N VAL A 177 3.99 20.05 -2.88
CA VAL A 177 4.27 18.62 -2.98
C VAL A 177 4.05 18.10 -4.39
N GLU A 178 4.96 17.23 -4.83
CA GLU A 178 4.82 16.40 -6.02
C GLU A 178 4.50 14.97 -5.58
N LEU A 179 3.38 14.42 -6.06
CA LEU A 179 2.99 13.04 -5.86
C LEU A 179 3.41 12.20 -7.06
N THR A 180 4.35 11.30 -6.86
CA THR A 180 4.82 10.34 -7.85
C THR A 180 4.25 8.96 -7.53
N ILE A 181 3.41 8.45 -8.40
CA ILE A 181 2.83 7.10 -8.32
C ILE A 181 3.77 6.12 -9.03
N MET A 182 4.09 5.02 -8.36
CA MET A 182 4.96 3.97 -8.89
C MET A 182 4.16 2.67 -9.13
N ASP A 183 4.55 1.91 -10.14
CA ASP A 183 4.10 0.54 -10.37
C ASP A 183 5.15 -0.42 -9.78
N LEU A 184 4.82 -1.08 -8.70
CA LEU A 184 5.74 -1.96 -7.98
C LEU A 184 5.49 -3.45 -8.28
N ARG A 185 4.61 -3.76 -9.23
CA ARG A 185 4.22 -5.15 -9.52
C ARG A 185 4.57 -5.58 -10.95
N THR A 186 4.19 -4.80 -11.96
CA THR A 186 4.29 -5.29 -13.35
C THR A 186 5.68 -5.16 -13.96
N TYR A 187 6.62 -4.48 -13.31
CA TYR A 187 8.02 -4.34 -13.74
C TYR A 187 9.01 -5.09 -12.87
N ARG A 188 8.59 -5.56 -11.69
CA ARG A 188 9.51 -6.18 -10.74
C ARG A 188 9.97 -7.57 -11.18
N ASP A 189 11.17 -7.92 -10.78
CA ASP A 189 11.65 -9.30 -10.87
C ASP A 189 10.92 -10.20 -9.88
N VAL A 190 10.96 -11.50 -10.11
CA VAL A 190 10.44 -12.49 -9.15
C VAL A 190 11.17 -12.38 -7.81
N GLU A 191 10.48 -12.69 -6.73
CA GLU A 191 11.04 -12.69 -5.37
C GLU A 191 12.21 -13.67 -5.26
N PHE A 192 13.20 -13.35 -4.43
CA PHE A 192 14.47 -14.10 -4.35
C PHE A 192 14.30 -15.59 -4.02
N TRP A 193 13.32 -15.95 -3.19
CA TRP A 193 13.06 -17.34 -2.81
C TRP A 193 12.37 -18.16 -3.91
N ARG A 194 11.64 -17.52 -4.83
CA ARG A 194 11.00 -18.18 -5.99
C ARG A 194 11.97 -18.30 -7.17
N GLY A 195 12.78 -17.27 -7.41
CA GLY A 195 13.72 -17.20 -8.52
C GLY A 195 14.98 -18.07 -8.36
N GLY A 196 15.08 -18.87 -7.28
CA GLY A 196 16.25 -19.74 -7.03
C GLY A 196 17.51 -18.99 -6.59
N SER A 197 17.50 -17.67 -6.52
CA SER A 197 18.54 -16.87 -5.89
C SER A 197 18.29 -16.84 -4.39
N ARG A 198 19.36 -17.05 -3.61
CA ARG A 198 19.26 -17.20 -2.15
C ARG A 198 19.74 -15.98 -1.37
N GLN A 199 20.02 -14.86 -2.07
CA GLN A 199 20.59 -13.69 -1.41
C GLN A 199 19.71 -12.44 -1.60
N PRO A 200 19.34 -11.76 -0.50
CA PRO A 200 18.60 -10.49 -0.55
C PRO A 200 19.33 -9.35 -1.27
N GLY A 201 20.66 -9.50 -1.47
CA GLY A 201 21.52 -8.47 -2.03
C GLY A 201 21.71 -8.52 -3.55
N ASP A 202 21.05 -9.42 -4.27
CA ASP A 202 21.14 -9.50 -5.72
C ASP A 202 20.58 -8.23 -6.40
N ALA A 203 21.09 -7.93 -7.60
CA ALA A 203 20.69 -6.77 -8.39
C ALA A 203 19.29 -6.91 -9.01
N ARG A 204 18.32 -7.46 -8.25
CA ARG A 204 16.91 -7.52 -8.64
C ARG A 204 16.31 -6.12 -8.61
N THR A 205 15.36 -5.91 -9.53
CA THR A 205 14.65 -4.63 -9.65
C THR A 205 13.21 -4.76 -9.17
N MET A 206 12.74 -3.73 -8.47
CA MET A 206 11.33 -3.50 -8.14
C MET A 206 10.66 -2.68 -9.25
N LEU A 207 11.36 -1.71 -9.82
CA LEU A 207 10.82 -0.72 -10.75
C LEU A 207 11.10 -1.05 -12.23
N GLY A 208 12.05 -1.94 -12.50
CA GLY A 208 12.62 -2.04 -13.84
C GLY A 208 13.48 -0.82 -14.20
N SER A 209 14.33 -0.95 -15.20
CA SER A 209 15.28 0.12 -15.57
C SER A 209 14.59 1.37 -16.11
N GLU A 210 13.54 1.22 -16.88
CA GLU A 210 12.82 2.33 -17.51
C GLU A 210 12.12 3.21 -16.47
N GLN A 211 11.27 2.61 -15.63
CA GLN A 211 10.57 3.34 -14.58
C GLN A 211 11.56 3.91 -13.54
N TYR A 212 12.62 3.18 -13.20
CA TYR A 212 13.65 3.70 -12.30
C TYR A 212 14.31 4.98 -12.86
N ASN A 213 14.72 4.97 -14.13
CA ASN A 213 15.33 6.15 -14.75
C ASN A 213 14.34 7.31 -14.86
N TRP A 214 13.08 7.04 -15.21
CA TRP A 214 12.01 8.02 -15.21
C TRP A 214 11.81 8.63 -13.80
N LEU A 215 11.77 7.81 -12.75
CA LEU A 215 11.63 8.28 -11.36
C LEU A 215 12.79 9.21 -10.97
N ILE A 216 14.04 8.83 -11.31
CA ILE A 216 15.20 9.68 -11.00
C ILE A 216 15.12 11.01 -11.72
N SER A 217 14.81 11.01 -13.02
CA SER A 217 14.65 12.25 -13.81
C SER A 217 13.52 13.13 -13.25
N THR A 218 12.43 12.54 -12.82
CA THR A 218 11.32 13.24 -12.17
C THR A 218 11.76 13.89 -10.86
N LEU A 219 12.45 13.15 -10.01
CA LEU A 219 12.98 13.66 -8.75
C LEU A 219 14.00 14.78 -8.98
N GLU A 220 14.87 14.66 -9.97
CA GLU A 220 15.84 15.71 -10.32
C GLU A 220 15.14 17.00 -10.78
N ALA A 221 14.10 16.89 -11.59
CA ALA A 221 13.34 18.01 -12.12
C ALA A 221 12.41 18.67 -11.08
N SER A 222 12.00 17.96 -10.05
CA SER A 222 11.07 18.45 -9.05
C SER A 222 11.64 19.62 -8.25
N SER A 223 10.89 20.70 -8.15
CA SER A 223 11.21 21.89 -7.35
C SER A 223 10.29 22.06 -6.13
N THR A 224 9.39 21.09 -5.88
CA THR A 224 8.47 21.16 -4.75
C THR A 224 9.18 20.91 -3.41
N LYS A 225 8.56 21.37 -2.32
CA LYS A 225 9.11 21.25 -0.97
C LYS A 225 9.15 19.80 -0.49
N TRP A 226 8.17 18.97 -0.93
CA TRP A 226 8.06 17.56 -0.60
C TRP A 226 7.93 16.72 -1.87
N ASN A 227 8.45 15.49 -1.80
CA ASN A 227 8.27 14.47 -2.83
C ASN A 227 7.51 13.29 -2.21
N ALA A 228 6.21 13.23 -2.42
CA ALA A 228 5.38 12.11 -1.99
C ALA A 228 5.50 10.98 -3.03
N LEU A 229 5.78 9.76 -2.56
CA LEU A 229 5.94 8.57 -3.38
C LEU A 229 4.77 7.62 -3.05
N GLY A 230 3.83 7.49 -3.98
CA GLY A 230 2.76 6.49 -3.92
C GLY A 230 3.36 5.11 -4.17
N ASN A 231 3.53 4.37 -3.09
CA ASN A 231 4.34 3.18 -2.97
C ASN A 231 3.48 2.07 -2.38
N SER A 232 2.96 1.16 -3.21
CA SER A 232 1.97 0.19 -2.76
C SER A 232 2.50 -0.71 -1.64
N VAL A 233 3.77 -1.12 -1.66
CA VAL A 233 4.37 -2.03 -0.67
C VAL A 233 5.37 -1.32 0.25
N MET A 234 5.63 -1.87 1.46
CA MET A 234 6.49 -1.24 2.47
C MET A 234 7.92 -1.00 1.97
N PHE A 235 8.37 0.26 2.13
CA PHE A 235 9.71 0.71 1.71
C PHE A 235 10.76 0.53 2.80
N SER A 236 10.44 0.86 4.04
CA SER A 236 11.38 0.82 5.16
C SER A 236 11.76 -0.62 5.52
N PRO A 237 13.05 -0.92 5.71
CA PRO A 237 13.48 -2.26 6.05
C PRO A 237 13.00 -2.66 7.44
N MET A 238 12.52 -3.89 7.57
CA MET A 238 12.03 -4.43 8.83
C MET A 238 12.72 -5.75 9.18
N ARG A 239 13.04 -5.92 10.46
CA ARG A 239 13.61 -7.15 11.01
C ARG A 239 12.66 -7.78 12.00
N LEU A 240 12.41 -9.07 11.84
CA LEU A 240 11.55 -9.82 12.76
C LEU A 240 12.23 -10.06 14.11
N GLY A 241 13.54 -10.31 14.12
CA GLY A 241 14.33 -10.40 15.34
C GLY A 241 13.70 -11.26 16.45
N ALA A 242 13.54 -10.65 17.61
CA ALA A 242 13.01 -11.30 18.81
C ALA A 242 11.55 -11.79 18.68
N VAL A 243 10.74 -11.21 17.77
CA VAL A 243 9.35 -11.66 17.54
C VAL A 243 9.34 -13.11 17.07
N LEU A 244 10.26 -13.48 16.18
CA LEU A 244 10.39 -14.84 15.67
C LEU A 244 11.03 -15.79 16.68
N GLN A 245 11.98 -15.30 17.50
CA GLN A 245 12.69 -16.11 18.49
C GLN A 245 11.81 -16.50 19.69
N ASN A 246 10.88 -15.62 20.09
CA ASN A 246 9.98 -15.90 21.20
C ASN A 246 8.84 -16.86 20.78
N PRO A 247 8.70 -18.04 21.41
CA PRO A 247 7.66 -19.01 21.05
C PRO A 247 6.24 -18.46 21.09
N ALA A 248 5.93 -17.53 22.00
CA ALA A 248 4.60 -16.94 22.13
C ALA A 248 4.23 -16.02 20.97
N THR A 249 5.18 -15.22 20.47
CA THR A 249 4.95 -14.25 19.39
C THR A 249 5.28 -14.81 18.00
N ARG A 250 5.94 -15.97 17.92
CA ARG A 250 6.29 -16.64 16.65
C ARG A 250 5.11 -16.82 15.68
N PRO A 251 3.88 -17.17 16.10
CA PRO A 251 2.75 -17.22 15.18
C PRO A 251 2.47 -15.88 14.47
N ILE A 252 2.60 -14.76 15.18
CA ILE A 252 2.45 -13.41 14.59
C ILE A 252 3.56 -13.16 13.58
N ALA A 253 4.83 -13.46 13.93
CA ALA A 253 5.95 -13.35 13.01
C ALA A 253 5.73 -14.15 11.73
N LYS A 254 5.21 -15.38 11.85
CA LYS A 254 4.89 -16.23 10.71
C LYS A 254 3.77 -15.67 9.86
N ALA A 255 2.73 -15.09 10.45
CA ALA A 255 1.64 -14.47 9.71
C ALA A 255 2.09 -13.23 8.94
N LEU A 256 3.00 -12.43 9.53
CA LEU A 256 3.59 -11.25 8.88
C LEU A 256 4.60 -11.60 7.76
N SER A 257 5.19 -12.77 7.78
CA SER A 257 6.25 -13.19 6.86
C SER A 257 5.99 -14.56 6.23
N SER A 258 4.72 -14.90 6.02
CA SER A 258 4.29 -16.23 5.57
C SER A 258 5.06 -16.73 4.33
N ASN A 259 5.39 -15.84 3.41
CA ASN A 259 6.06 -16.17 2.16
C ASN A 259 7.53 -16.58 2.37
N ILE A 260 8.27 -15.93 3.26
CA ILE A 260 9.69 -16.24 3.52
C ILE A 260 9.84 -17.50 4.38
N LEU A 261 9.04 -17.61 5.45
CA LEU A 261 9.17 -18.72 6.41
C LEU A 261 8.63 -20.04 5.89
N SER A 262 7.75 -20.03 4.90
CA SER A 262 7.30 -21.22 4.17
C SER A 262 8.27 -21.64 3.07
N SER A 263 9.17 -20.77 2.63
CA SER A 263 10.17 -21.07 1.61
C SER A 263 11.29 -21.92 2.19
N LYS A 264 11.96 -22.73 1.32
CA LYS A 264 13.19 -23.45 1.66
C LYS A 264 14.43 -22.56 1.57
N ALA A 265 14.27 -21.23 1.59
CA ALA A 265 15.37 -20.29 1.50
C ALA A 265 16.26 -20.40 2.75
N GLU A 266 17.56 -20.52 2.53
CA GLU A 266 18.57 -20.45 3.61
C GLU A 266 18.69 -18.98 4.03
N VAL A 267 18.27 -18.66 5.25
CA VAL A 267 18.43 -17.33 5.82
C VAL A 267 19.72 -17.30 6.64
N PRO A 268 20.64 -16.37 6.38
CA PRO A 268 21.95 -16.33 7.04
C PRO A 268 21.87 -16.21 8.57
N SER A 269 20.90 -15.46 9.08
CA SER A 269 20.60 -15.42 10.50
C SER A 269 19.13 -14.99 10.74
N LEU A 270 18.53 -15.50 11.81
CA LEU A 270 17.16 -15.11 12.20
C LEU A 270 17.03 -13.60 12.51
N ASN A 271 18.12 -12.94 12.92
CA ASN A 271 18.12 -11.52 13.23
C ASN A 271 18.15 -10.64 11.97
N GLU A 272 18.58 -11.20 10.84
CA GLU A 272 18.65 -10.51 9.56
C GLU A 272 17.48 -10.85 8.64
N LEU A 273 16.59 -11.73 9.10
CA LEU A 273 15.42 -12.11 8.33
C LEU A 273 14.54 -10.88 8.09
N PRO A 274 14.28 -10.50 6.84
CA PRO A 274 13.36 -9.41 6.53
C PRO A 274 11.94 -9.78 6.96
N LEU A 275 11.11 -8.77 7.19
CA LEU A 275 9.71 -8.99 7.55
C LEU A 275 8.99 -9.70 6.41
N ASN A 276 9.10 -9.15 5.21
CA ASN A 276 8.42 -9.65 4.02
C ASN A 276 9.30 -9.39 2.79
N GLY A 277 9.68 -10.44 2.07
CA GLY A 277 10.53 -10.32 0.88
C GLY A 277 9.76 -9.98 -0.40
N ASP A 278 8.43 -9.97 -0.36
CA ASP A 278 7.56 -9.46 -1.42
C ASP A 278 7.62 -7.93 -1.53
N GLN A 279 8.02 -7.26 -0.47
CA GLN A 279 8.19 -5.82 -0.36
C GLN A 279 9.64 -5.39 -0.69
N TRP A 280 9.97 -4.11 -0.50
CA TRP A 280 11.32 -3.58 -0.78
C TRP A 280 12.46 -4.28 -0.04
N ASP A 281 12.17 -5.00 1.04
CA ASP A 281 13.17 -5.84 1.72
C ASP A 281 13.71 -6.97 0.82
N GLY A 282 12.92 -7.46 -0.13
CA GLY A 282 13.35 -8.42 -1.16
C GLY A 282 14.16 -7.80 -2.30
N TYR A 283 14.19 -6.48 -2.40
CA TYR A 283 14.84 -5.70 -3.47
C TYR A 283 15.80 -4.65 -2.89
N ASP A 284 16.52 -5.02 -1.84
CA ASP A 284 17.34 -4.13 -1.02
C ASP A 284 18.40 -3.36 -1.81
N PHE A 285 18.94 -3.96 -2.90
CA PHE A 285 19.89 -3.29 -3.78
C PHE A 285 19.28 -2.02 -4.40
N GLU A 286 18.11 -2.12 -5.01
CA GLU A 286 17.46 -0.98 -5.65
C GLU A 286 16.92 0.00 -4.62
N ARG A 287 16.39 -0.48 -3.49
CA ARG A 287 15.96 0.35 -2.36
C ARG A 287 17.09 1.26 -1.85
N ARG A 288 18.29 0.70 -1.62
CA ARG A 288 19.49 1.47 -1.20
C ARG A 288 19.91 2.46 -2.27
N ARG A 289 19.86 2.07 -3.53
CA ARG A 289 20.15 2.96 -4.66
C ARG A 289 19.20 4.16 -4.68
N LEU A 290 17.90 3.94 -4.47
CA LEU A 290 16.90 5.01 -4.40
C LEU A 290 17.14 5.94 -3.20
N ILE A 291 17.38 5.39 -2.00
CA ILE A 291 17.71 6.20 -0.80
C ILE A 291 18.95 7.06 -1.04
N ASN A 292 20.01 6.51 -1.60
CA ASN A 292 21.22 7.25 -1.89
C ASN A 292 20.97 8.40 -2.88
N THR A 293 20.10 8.19 -3.87
CA THR A 293 19.74 9.24 -4.83
C THR A 293 18.90 10.34 -4.14
N LEU A 294 17.90 9.98 -3.36
CA LEU A 294 17.08 10.94 -2.59
C LEU A 294 17.96 11.81 -1.66
N GLY A 295 18.89 11.17 -0.93
CA GLY A 295 19.82 11.88 -0.04
C GLY A 295 20.77 12.80 -0.81
N ARG A 296 21.37 12.35 -1.91
CA ARG A 296 22.26 13.15 -2.77
C ARG A 296 21.54 14.35 -3.38
N LEU A 297 20.28 14.19 -3.77
CA LEU A 297 19.46 15.26 -4.35
C LEU A 297 18.87 16.19 -3.28
N GLY A 298 19.06 15.91 -2.00
CA GLY A 298 18.49 16.69 -0.88
C GLY A 298 16.97 16.68 -0.85
N LYS A 299 16.33 15.60 -1.36
CA LYS A 299 14.87 15.48 -1.38
C LYS A 299 14.31 15.13 -0.01
N SER A 300 13.05 15.54 0.21
CA SER A 300 12.30 15.22 1.43
C SER A 300 11.18 14.25 1.09
N PRO A 301 11.43 12.92 1.06
CA PRO A 301 10.46 11.94 0.64
C PRO A 301 9.39 11.69 1.70
N ILE A 302 8.14 11.50 1.24
CA ILE A 302 7.02 10.96 2.01
C ILE A 302 6.58 9.69 1.30
N PHE A 303 6.91 8.51 1.81
CA PHE A 303 6.39 7.27 1.27
C PHE A 303 4.97 7.03 1.78
N LEU A 304 4.04 6.88 0.85
CA LEU A 304 2.64 6.55 1.12
C LEU A 304 2.44 5.08 0.74
N THR A 305 2.10 4.23 1.72
CA THR A 305 2.23 2.77 1.59
C THR A 305 0.97 2.03 2.02
N GLY A 306 0.69 0.87 1.39
CA GLY A 306 -0.40 -0.06 1.66
C GLY A 306 0.07 -1.50 1.91
N ASP A 307 -0.60 -2.49 1.30
CA ASP A 307 -0.29 -3.93 1.20
C ASP A 307 -0.30 -4.72 2.52
N ILE A 308 0.41 -4.31 3.54
CA ILE A 308 0.71 -5.15 4.73
C ILE A 308 -0.44 -5.25 5.76
N HIS A 309 -1.61 -4.69 5.46
CA HIS A 309 -2.83 -4.77 6.27
C HIS A 309 -2.67 -4.35 7.74
N SER A 310 -1.76 -3.44 8.02
CA SER A 310 -1.44 -2.96 9.36
C SER A 310 -0.86 -1.55 9.31
N GLU A 311 -0.86 -0.85 10.44
CA GLU A 311 -0.41 0.54 10.52
C GLU A 311 1.06 0.61 10.88
N TRP A 312 1.83 1.44 10.13
CA TRP A 312 3.23 1.68 10.46
C TRP A 312 3.62 3.13 10.18
N ALA A 313 4.55 3.65 10.96
CA ALA A 313 5.26 4.89 10.67
C ALA A 313 6.77 4.69 10.83
N HIS A 314 7.52 5.08 9.81
CA HIS A 314 8.97 4.93 9.80
C HIS A 314 9.67 6.25 9.51
N SER A 315 10.84 6.41 10.15
CA SER A 315 11.81 7.43 9.78
C SER A 315 12.65 6.91 8.62
N VAL A 316 12.70 7.65 7.50
CA VAL A 316 13.57 7.35 6.36
C VAL A 316 14.85 8.16 6.50
N SER A 317 16.01 7.50 6.48
CA SER A 317 17.30 8.13 6.75
C SER A 317 18.32 7.85 5.64
N HIS A 318 19.22 8.81 5.41
CA HIS A 318 20.39 8.68 4.56
C HIS A 318 21.63 9.17 5.31
N GLY A 319 22.70 8.35 5.34
CA GLY A 319 23.91 8.69 6.11
C GLY A 319 23.69 8.92 7.60
N GLY A 320 22.66 8.31 8.19
CA GLY A 320 22.28 8.49 9.59
C GLY A 320 21.40 9.72 9.88
N ALA A 321 21.21 10.61 8.90
CA ALA A 321 20.33 11.77 9.04
C ALA A 321 18.91 11.45 8.54
N PRO A 322 17.85 11.88 9.25
CA PRO A 322 16.48 11.72 8.79
C PRO A 322 16.22 12.63 7.58
N ILE A 323 15.81 12.05 6.44
CA ILE A 323 15.51 12.77 5.22
C ILE A 323 14.01 12.83 4.91
N GLY A 324 13.23 11.88 5.44
CA GLY A 324 11.80 11.76 5.17
C GLY A 324 11.13 10.72 6.05
N CYS A 325 9.91 10.40 5.73
CA CYS A 325 9.08 9.47 6.49
C CYS A 325 8.32 8.51 5.57
N GLU A 326 7.85 7.43 6.15
CA GLU A 326 6.89 6.52 5.54
C GLU A 326 5.67 6.41 6.45
N VAL A 327 4.49 6.47 5.86
CA VAL A 327 3.19 6.18 6.46
C VAL A 327 2.57 5.00 5.74
N VAL A 328 2.30 3.93 6.49
CA VAL A 328 1.62 2.74 5.99
C VAL A 328 0.21 2.77 6.54
N CYS A 329 -0.79 2.79 5.65
CA CYS A 329 -2.18 2.70 6.05
C CYS A 329 -2.54 1.24 6.38
N SER A 330 -3.51 1.08 7.29
CA SER A 330 -4.16 -0.20 7.52
C SER A 330 -5.01 -0.60 6.29
N SER A 331 -5.42 -1.87 6.22
CA SER A 331 -6.41 -2.31 5.24
C SER A 331 -7.79 -1.72 5.53
N VAL A 332 -8.55 -1.42 4.47
CA VAL A 332 -9.98 -1.08 4.62
C VAL A 332 -10.74 -2.24 5.26
N THR A 333 -10.52 -3.47 4.77
CA THR A 333 -11.17 -4.70 5.28
C THR A 333 -10.37 -5.97 5.10
N ALA A 334 -9.30 -5.98 4.30
CA ALA A 334 -8.54 -7.20 4.07
C ALA A 334 -7.94 -7.72 5.38
N PRO A 335 -7.97 -9.06 5.63
CA PRO A 335 -7.55 -9.64 6.89
C PRO A 335 -6.10 -9.32 7.23
N ASN A 336 -5.86 -8.81 8.43
CA ASN A 336 -4.52 -8.60 8.97
C ASN A 336 -3.98 -9.90 9.64
N ALA A 337 -2.75 -9.85 10.14
CA ALA A 337 -2.12 -11.00 10.79
C ALA A 337 -2.90 -11.49 12.03
N THR A 338 -3.57 -10.59 12.75
CA THR A 338 -4.33 -10.95 13.95
C THR A 338 -5.68 -11.56 13.62
N ASP A 339 -6.32 -11.13 12.54
CA ASP A 339 -7.55 -11.76 12.03
C ASP A 339 -7.29 -13.19 11.57
N THR A 340 -6.22 -13.40 10.82
CA THR A 340 -5.77 -14.73 10.38
C THR A 340 -5.53 -15.68 11.57
N LEU A 341 -4.98 -15.16 12.65
CA LEU A 341 -4.71 -15.89 13.88
C LEU A 341 -5.93 -15.91 14.84
N LYS A 342 -7.03 -15.23 14.47
CA LYS A 342 -8.24 -15.07 15.31
C LYS A 342 -7.93 -14.51 16.70
N LEU A 343 -7.00 -13.56 16.78
CA LEU A 343 -6.64 -12.86 18.01
C LEU A 343 -7.56 -11.65 18.19
N GLN A 344 -7.91 -11.38 19.46
CA GLN A 344 -8.67 -10.16 19.76
C GLN A 344 -7.79 -8.92 19.62
N PRO A 345 -8.31 -7.82 19.05
CA PRO A 345 -7.62 -6.54 19.01
C PRO A 345 -7.14 -6.11 20.40
N GLY A 346 -5.95 -5.53 20.50
CA GLY A 346 -5.35 -5.09 21.75
C GLY A 346 -4.93 -6.20 22.72
N SER A 347 -4.85 -7.45 22.25
CA SER A 347 -4.42 -8.57 23.11
C SER A 347 -3.00 -8.37 23.63
N PRO A 348 -2.66 -8.89 24.86
CA PRO A 348 -1.30 -8.80 25.39
C PRO A 348 -0.23 -9.37 24.46
N LEU A 349 -0.57 -10.42 23.70
CA LEU A 349 0.33 -11.06 22.76
C LEU A 349 0.69 -10.13 21.61
N VAL A 350 -0.28 -9.42 21.04
CA VAL A 350 -0.08 -8.45 19.97
C VAL A 350 0.79 -7.29 20.47
N ARG A 351 0.50 -6.73 21.67
CA ARG A 351 1.33 -5.69 22.27
C ARG A 351 2.78 -6.13 22.49
N THR A 352 2.98 -7.36 22.93
CA THR A 352 4.33 -7.93 23.11
C THR A 352 5.08 -8.03 21.77
N ALA A 353 4.39 -8.51 20.72
CA ALA A 353 4.98 -8.58 19.37
C ALA A 353 5.38 -7.19 18.85
N VAL A 354 4.49 -6.19 18.99
CA VAL A 354 4.78 -4.79 18.62
C VAL A 354 6.00 -4.26 19.38
N GLY A 355 6.10 -4.52 20.70
CA GLY A 355 7.26 -4.11 21.49
C GLY A 355 8.58 -4.71 20.99
N TYR A 356 8.58 -5.97 20.58
CA TYR A 356 9.75 -6.61 19.98
C TYR A 356 10.09 -6.04 18.59
N LEU A 357 9.08 -5.76 17.76
CA LEU A 357 9.30 -5.11 16.45
C LEU A 357 9.94 -3.73 16.63
N GLN A 358 9.42 -2.92 17.54
CA GLN A 358 9.97 -1.59 17.82
C GLN A 358 11.41 -1.66 18.37
N ALA A 359 11.69 -2.61 19.26
CA ALA A 359 13.03 -2.79 19.81
C ALA A 359 14.06 -3.23 18.76
N ALA A 360 13.63 -4.06 17.78
CA ALA A 360 14.50 -4.54 16.71
C ALA A 360 14.68 -3.53 15.54
N ASN A 361 13.83 -2.50 15.47
CA ASN A 361 13.75 -1.58 14.35
C ASN A 361 13.71 -0.10 14.84
N PRO A 362 14.85 0.53 15.11
CA PRO A 362 14.90 1.88 15.69
C PRO A 362 14.25 2.98 14.84
N GLN A 363 14.10 2.76 13.53
CA GLN A 363 13.40 3.66 12.61
C GLN A 363 11.86 3.60 12.75
N LEU A 364 11.33 2.54 13.39
CA LEU A 364 9.89 2.33 13.59
C LEU A 364 9.37 3.22 14.73
N ARG A 365 8.42 4.09 14.41
CA ARG A 365 7.81 5.03 15.36
C ARG A 365 6.41 4.61 15.80
N HIS A 366 5.68 3.97 14.91
CA HIS A 366 4.34 3.45 15.18
C HIS A 366 4.16 2.11 14.51
N CYS A 367 3.43 1.21 15.16
CA CYS A 367 2.97 -0.05 14.61
C CYS A 367 1.69 -0.49 15.32
N ALA A 368 0.66 -0.84 14.54
CA ALA A 368 -0.53 -1.56 15.01
C ALA A 368 -0.87 -2.66 14.03
N LEU A 369 -0.95 -3.90 14.54
CA LEU A 369 -1.10 -5.12 13.73
C LEU A 369 -2.55 -5.61 13.64
N ASP A 370 -3.47 -4.94 14.33
CA ASP A 370 -4.81 -5.43 14.68
C ASP A 370 -5.92 -4.40 14.40
N SER A 371 -5.67 -3.48 13.46
CA SER A 371 -6.63 -2.42 13.12
C SER A 371 -7.00 -2.45 11.65
N HIS A 372 -8.18 -1.90 11.34
CA HIS A 372 -8.68 -1.63 10.00
C HIS A 372 -9.07 -0.17 9.87
N GLY A 373 -9.01 0.37 8.65
CA GLY A 373 -9.37 1.75 8.39
C GLY A 373 -8.58 2.37 7.25
N TYR A 374 -8.19 3.61 7.43
CA TYR A 374 -7.37 4.36 6.47
C TYR A 374 -6.55 5.44 7.21
N SER A 375 -5.63 6.08 6.50
CA SER A 375 -4.84 7.17 7.08
C SER A 375 -5.18 8.49 6.43
N VAL A 376 -4.97 9.60 7.15
CA VAL A 376 -5.00 10.95 6.61
C VAL A 376 -3.63 11.57 6.78
N VAL A 377 -3.09 12.14 5.70
CA VAL A 377 -1.80 12.83 5.70
C VAL A 377 -2.03 14.30 5.38
N THR A 378 -1.68 15.17 6.31
CA THR A 378 -1.73 16.62 6.15
C THR A 378 -0.31 17.13 5.93
N ILE A 379 -0.06 17.69 4.75
CA ILE A 379 1.26 18.19 4.33
C ILE A 379 1.22 19.71 4.36
N THR A 380 2.16 20.32 5.07
CA THR A 380 2.39 21.77 5.10
C THR A 380 3.81 22.09 4.64
N ASP A 381 4.21 23.33 4.69
CA ASP A 381 5.56 23.77 4.30
C ASP A 381 6.68 23.07 5.09
N SER A 382 6.47 22.86 6.38
CA SER A 382 7.51 22.41 7.32
C SER A 382 7.27 21.03 7.94
N GLU A 383 6.06 20.50 7.84
CA GLU A 383 5.71 19.27 8.53
C GLU A 383 4.65 18.42 7.80
N VAL A 384 4.62 17.16 8.16
CA VAL A 384 3.67 16.14 7.71
C VAL A 384 3.00 15.56 8.95
N LEU A 385 1.71 15.81 9.12
CA LEU A 385 0.88 15.16 10.13
C LEU A 385 0.27 13.91 9.53
N MET A 386 0.43 12.78 10.21
CA MET A 386 -0.11 11.47 9.87
C MET A 386 -1.13 11.07 10.91
N GLU A 387 -2.35 10.76 10.48
CA GLU A 387 -3.45 10.36 11.35
C GLU A 387 -3.97 9.00 10.88
N TRP A 388 -4.10 8.03 11.78
CA TRP A 388 -4.75 6.75 11.50
C TRP A 388 -6.17 6.78 12.03
N LEU A 389 -7.12 6.50 11.14
CA LEU A 389 -8.56 6.45 11.43
C LEU A 389 -9.00 5.00 11.38
N ARG A 390 -9.49 4.49 12.50
CA ARG A 390 -9.84 3.08 12.68
C ARG A 390 -11.35 2.87 12.68
N VAL A 391 -11.76 1.82 11.99
CA VAL A 391 -13.12 1.27 12.06
C VAL A 391 -13.23 0.43 13.33
N ASP A 392 -14.24 0.67 14.15
CA ASP A 392 -14.43 -0.08 15.40
C ASP A 392 -14.71 -1.58 15.14
N ASN A 393 -15.45 -1.90 14.06
CA ASN A 393 -15.78 -3.28 13.68
C ASN A 393 -16.09 -3.38 12.18
N ILE A 394 -15.24 -4.02 11.40
CA ILE A 394 -15.47 -4.21 9.94
C ILE A 394 -16.65 -5.13 9.60
N LEU A 395 -17.15 -5.90 10.57
CA LEU A 395 -18.32 -6.77 10.38
C LEU A 395 -19.66 -6.03 10.52
N ASP A 396 -19.60 -4.73 10.85
CA ASP A 396 -20.79 -3.86 10.98
C ASP A 396 -20.76 -2.79 9.87
N PRO A 397 -21.76 -2.75 8.97
CA PRO A 397 -21.80 -1.80 7.86
C PRO A 397 -21.95 -0.32 8.30
N VAL A 398 -22.35 -0.05 9.53
CA VAL A 398 -22.52 1.29 10.10
C VAL A 398 -21.54 1.56 11.26
N SER A 399 -20.45 0.81 11.31
CA SER A 399 -19.44 0.94 12.34
C SER A 399 -18.83 2.35 12.38
N PRO A 400 -18.65 2.95 13.57
CA PRO A 400 -17.95 4.22 13.70
C PRO A 400 -16.49 4.12 13.24
N VAL A 401 -16.01 5.24 12.67
CA VAL A 401 -14.58 5.44 12.35
C VAL A 401 -14.04 6.55 13.25
N ARG A 402 -12.91 6.30 13.91
CA ARG A 402 -12.35 7.21 14.91
C ARG A 402 -10.87 7.48 14.68
N PRO A 403 -10.40 8.73 14.88
CA PRO A 403 -8.97 8.99 14.99
C PRO A 403 -8.39 8.20 16.16
N ALA A 404 -7.29 7.49 15.93
CA ALA A 404 -6.68 6.62 16.92
C ALA A 404 -5.26 7.06 17.29
N VAL A 405 -4.45 7.43 16.30
CA VAL A 405 -3.05 7.83 16.47
C VAL A 405 -2.78 9.02 15.56
N ALA A 406 -1.99 9.97 16.04
CA ALA A 406 -1.47 11.08 15.24
C ALA A 406 0.02 11.23 15.51
N LEU A 407 0.82 11.38 14.45
CA LEU A 407 2.26 11.61 14.52
C LEU A 407 2.65 12.75 13.58
N THR A 408 3.59 13.57 14.00
CA THR A 408 4.10 14.65 13.17
C THR A 408 5.57 14.41 12.82
N TRP A 409 5.85 14.48 11.53
CA TRP A 409 7.21 14.53 11.00
C TRP A 409 7.56 15.96 10.65
N ARG A 410 8.70 16.47 11.16
CA ARG A 410 9.21 17.78 10.80
C ARG A 410 10.46 17.69 9.95
N LYS A 411 10.51 18.51 8.92
CA LYS A 411 11.64 18.58 7.99
C LYS A 411 12.92 18.92 8.73
N GLY A 412 13.95 18.09 8.56
CA GLY A 412 15.24 18.25 9.23
C GLY A 412 15.29 17.85 10.71
N ALA A 413 14.15 17.62 11.37
CA ALA A 413 14.09 17.24 12.79
C ALA A 413 13.61 15.78 12.99
N GLY A 414 12.87 15.21 12.04
CA GLY A 414 12.28 13.88 12.19
C GLY A 414 10.94 13.89 12.92
N PHE A 415 10.53 12.75 13.49
CA PHE A 415 9.34 12.67 14.30
C PHE A 415 9.48 13.49 15.58
N THR A 416 8.47 14.31 15.83
CA THR A 416 8.34 15.04 17.10
C THR A 416 7.37 14.30 18.02
N SER A 417 7.68 14.31 19.31
CA SER A 417 6.85 13.74 20.37
C SER A 417 5.53 14.51 20.52
#